data_0045d8ddb51e45762da7d95b3beb7b89
#
_entry.id   0045d8ddb51e45762da7d95b3beb7b89
#
_cell.length_a   1.000
_cell.length_b   1.000
_cell.length_c   1.000
_cell.angle_alpha   90.00
_cell.angle_beta   90.00
_cell.angle_gamma   90.00
#
_symmetry.space_group_name_H-M   'P 1'
#
loop_
_entity.id
_entity.type
_entity.pdbx_description
1 polymer ?
#
loop_
_entity_poly.entity_id
_entity_poly.type
_entity_poly.pdbx_seq_one_letter_code
_entity_poly.pdbx_strand_id
1 'polypeptide(L)'
;MAAIAHHEGVFTSEILAGSVNANPVFVKRILVKLSKAKLVKTTVGKSGGYDLARSPKTISLFDIYSAVSAPSVFTIHAYAKSKGCVVSGNIKEVMGEVLIGTQSVVENDLKRTTLADVVSKIRKRSR
;
A
#
# COMPACT_ATOMS: atom_id res chain seq x y z
N MET A 1 -2.31 7.34 -5.35
CA MET A 1 -3.21 6.50 -6.17
C MET A 1 -4.64 7.04 -6.21
N ALA A 2 -5.36 7.13 -5.08
CA ALA A 2 -6.75 7.61 -5.08
C ALA A 2 -6.92 9.01 -5.66
N ALA A 3 -6.02 9.96 -5.37
CA ALA A 3 -6.06 11.30 -5.95
C ALA A 3 -5.94 11.28 -7.48
N ILE A 4 -5.02 10.49 -8.03
CA ILE A 4 -4.84 10.33 -9.47
C ILE A 4 -6.10 9.72 -10.11
N ALA A 5 -6.67 8.69 -9.49
CA ALA A 5 -7.87 8.01 -9.98
C ALA A 5 -9.14 8.86 -9.86
N HIS A 6 -9.20 9.78 -8.89
CA HIS A 6 -10.36 10.64 -8.65
C HIS A 6 -10.47 11.77 -9.67
N HIS A 7 -9.35 12.38 -10.00
CA HIS A 7 -9.31 13.59 -10.83
C HIS A 7 -9.04 13.33 -12.31
N GLU A 8 -8.61 12.11 -12.66
CA GLU A 8 -8.27 11.73 -14.04
C GLU A 8 -7.29 12.71 -14.69
N GLY A 9 -6.00 12.42 -14.65
CA GLY A 9 -4.98 13.28 -15.24
C GLY A 9 -3.57 13.00 -14.74
N VAL A 10 -2.66 13.84 -15.18
CA VAL A 10 -1.24 13.77 -14.86
C VAL A 10 -0.93 14.71 -13.69
N PHE A 11 -0.31 14.19 -12.66
CA PHE A 11 -0.01 14.91 -11.43
C PHE A 11 1.47 14.88 -11.10
N THR A 12 2.03 16.01 -10.68
CA THR A 12 3.39 16.05 -10.16
C THR A 12 3.47 15.47 -8.76
N SER A 13 4.67 15.07 -8.33
CA SER A 13 4.89 14.58 -6.98
C SER A 13 4.59 15.64 -5.91
N GLU A 14 4.78 16.92 -6.22
CA GLU A 14 4.48 18.06 -5.35
C GLU A 14 2.98 18.21 -5.11
N ILE A 15 2.18 18.13 -6.18
CA ILE A 15 0.71 18.18 -6.08
C ILE A 15 0.18 17.00 -5.26
N LEU A 16 0.69 15.81 -5.54
CA LEU A 16 0.31 14.60 -4.80
C LEU A 16 0.71 14.67 -3.33
N ALA A 17 1.90 15.21 -3.04
CA ALA A 17 2.39 15.41 -1.68
C ALA A 17 1.52 16.41 -0.91
N GLY A 18 1.11 17.50 -1.55
CA GLY A 18 0.17 18.47 -0.97
C GLY A 18 -1.20 17.85 -0.67
N SER A 19 -1.70 16.99 -1.57
CA SER A 19 -2.99 16.29 -1.39
C SER A 19 -3.02 15.35 -0.16
N VAL A 20 -1.88 14.76 0.20
CA VAL A 20 -1.78 13.83 1.35
C VAL A 20 -1.04 14.45 2.55
N ASN A 21 -0.70 15.71 2.47
CA ASN A 21 0.08 16.43 3.48
C ASN A 21 1.37 15.68 3.89
N ALA A 22 2.14 15.26 2.90
CA ALA A 22 3.36 14.48 3.09
C ALA A 22 4.57 15.13 2.40
N ASN A 23 5.77 14.71 2.81
CA ASN A 23 7.00 15.18 2.19
C ASN A 23 7.10 14.75 0.71
N PRO A 24 7.34 15.65 -0.26
CA PRO A 24 7.44 15.32 -1.69
C PRO A 24 8.50 14.27 -2.02
N VAL A 25 9.63 14.25 -1.31
CA VAL A 25 10.70 13.26 -1.51
C VAL A 25 10.21 11.85 -1.14
N PHE A 26 9.47 11.73 -0.04
CA PHE A 26 8.86 10.48 0.37
C PHE A 26 7.81 10.01 -0.66
N VAL A 27 6.92 10.89 -1.08
CA VAL A 27 5.90 10.61 -2.11
C VAL A 27 6.56 10.14 -3.41
N LYS A 28 7.64 10.79 -3.84
CA LYS A 28 8.41 10.38 -5.03
C LYS A 28 8.97 8.97 -4.91
N ARG A 29 9.49 8.57 -3.74
CA ARG A 29 9.94 7.19 -3.50
C ARG A 29 8.81 6.16 -3.65
N ILE A 30 7.63 6.48 -3.13
CA ILE A 30 6.45 5.62 -3.28
C ILE A 30 6.03 5.52 -4.74
N LEU A 31 5.99 6.65 -5.47
CA LEU A 31 5.63 6.68 -6.88
C LEU A 31 6.60 5.86 -7.75
N VAL A 32 7.89 5.87 -7.43
CA VAL A 32 8.88 4.99 -8.11
C VAL A 32 8.56 3.51 -7.90
N LYS A 33 8.19 3.10 -6.70
CA LYS A 33 7.78 1.71 -6.42
C LYS A 33 6.51 1.33 -7.19
N LEU A 34 5.52 2.21 -7.19
CA LEU A 34 4.27 2.02 -7.93
C LEU A 34 4.49 1.95 -9.45
N SER A 35 5.42 2.75 -9.96
CA SER A 35 5.80 2.74 -11.38
C SER A 35 6.50 1.44 -11.77
N LYS A 36 7.43 0.94 -10.95
CA LYS A 36 8.07 -0.36 -11.14
C LYS A 36 7.06 -1.52 -11.17
N ALA A 37 6.01 -1.43 -10.35
CA ALA A 37 4.92 -2.40 -10.32
C ALA A 37 3.89 -2.18 -11.45
N LYS A 38 4.11 -1.24 -12.37
CA LYS A 38 3.20 -0.90 -13.48
C LYS A 38 1.79 -0.51 -13.02
N LEU A 39 1.68 0.09 -11.85
CA LEU A 39 0.43 0.68 -11.35
C LEU A 39 0.30 2.15 -11.71
N VAL A 40 1.43 2.82 -11.87
CA VAL A 40 1.54 4.21 -12.27
C VAL A 40 2.50 4.30 -13.45
N LYS A 41 2.22 5.18 -14.39
CA LYS A 41 3.13 5.56 -15.48
C LYS A 41 3.62 6.99 -15.28
N THR A 42 4.84 7.25 -15.73
CA THR A 42 5.48 8.57 -15.68
C THR A 42 5.51 9.14 -17.08
N THR A 43 5.10 10.40 -17.24
CA THR A 43 5.26 11.17 -18.46
C THR A 43 6.34 12.23 -18.22
N VAL A 44 7.34 12.28 -19.09
CA VAL A 44 8.46 13.23 -19.00
C VAL A 44 8.10 14.49 -19.80
N GLY A 45 8.59 15.66 -19.37
CA GLY A 45 8.45 16.93 -20.06
C GLY A 45 7.65 17.98 -19.27
N LYS A 46 7.38 19.12 -19.93
CA LYS A 46 6.76 20.30 -19.31
C LYS A 46 5.34 20.04 -18.76
N SER A 47 4.59 19.13 -19.37
CA SER A 47 3.27 18.66 -18.93
C SER A 47 3.33 17.27 -18.32
N GLY A 48 4.52 16.85 -17.85
CA GLY A 48 4.76 15.53 -17.31
C GLY A 48 4.31 15.37 -15.87
N GLY A 49 4.36 14.15 -15.43
CA GLY A 49 4.01 13.75 -14.07
C GLY A 49 3.60 12.28 -14.01
N TYR A 50 2.74 11.95 -13.08
CA TYR A 50 2.29 10.60 -12.81
C TYR A 50 0.80 10.44 -13.12
N ASP A 51 0.47 9.32 -13.76
CA ASP A 51 -0.89 8.91 -14.10
C ASP A 51 -1.05 7.41 -13.83
N LEU A 52 -2.28 6.90 -13.81
CA LEU A 52 -2.51 5.46 -13.69
C LEU A 52 -2.02 4.72 -14.95
N ALA A 53 -1.33 3.61 -14.75
CA ALA A 53 -0.87 2.75 -15.85
C ALA A 53 -1.97 1.80 -16.35
N ARG A 54 -3.01 1.58 -15.56
CA ARG A 54 -4.16 0.73 -15.89
C ARG A 54 -5.42 1.19 -15.16
N SER A 55 -6.56 0.67 -15.57
CA SER A 55 -7.85 1.05 -14.99
C SER A 55 -7.89 0.84 -13.48
N PRO A 56 -8.44 1.80 -12.70
CA PRO A 56 -8.59 1.65 -11.25
C PRO A 56 -9.49 0.46 -10.85
N LYS A 57 -10.32 -0.06 -11.77
CA LYS A 57 -11.12 -1.27 -11.56
C LYS A 57 -10.28 -2.55 -11.53
N THR A 58 -9.08 -2.52 -12.13
CA THR A 58 -8.16 -3.66 -12.21
C THR A 58 -6.99 -3.56 -11.23
N ILE A 59 -6.97 -2.55 -10.39
CA ILE A 59 -5.97 -2.36 -9.35
C ILE A 59 -6.61 -2.67 -8.01
N SER A 60 -6.18 -3.75 -7.36
CA SER A 60 -6.61 -4.07 -6.00
C SER A 60 -5.79 -3.29 -4.95
N LEU A 61 -6.32 -3.16 -3.74
CA LEU A 61 -5.54 -2.61 -2.64
C LEU A 61 -4.34 -3.50 -2.30
N PHE A 62 -4.44 -4.81 -2.56
CA PHE A 62 -3.31 -5.72 -2.41
C PHE A 62 -2.17 -5.44 -3.40
N ASP A 63 -2.49 -5.09 -4.67
CA ASP A 63 -1.47 -4.69 -5.65
C ASP A 63 -0.67 -3.48 -5.15
N ILE A 64 -1.36 -2.49 -4.57
CA ILE A 64 -0.72 -1.29 -4.01
C ILE A 64 0.11 -1.65 -2.77
N TYR A 65 -0.44 -2.44 -1.86
CA TYR A 65 0.22 -2.92 -0.64
C TYR A 65 1.54 -3.64 -0.96
N SER A 66 1.49 -4.57 -1.93
CA SER A 66 2.68 -5.31 -2.38
C SER A 66 3.69 -4.42 -3.08
N ALA A 67 3.24 -3.51 -3.95
CA ALA A 67 4.12 -2.62 -4.72
C ALA A 67 4.96 -1.71 -3.84
N VAL A 68 4.40 -1.20 -2.75
CA VAL A 68 5.13 -0.32 -1.81
C VAL A 68 5.99 -1.09 -0.81
N SER A 69 5.97 -2.43 -0.87
CA SER A 69 6.66 -3.30 0.08
C SER A 69 6.25 -2.99 1.54
N ALA A 70 4.95 -2.85 1.75
CA ALA A 70 4.41 -2.60 3.08
C ALA A 70 4.77 -3.77 4.02
N PRO A 71 5.12 -3.50 5.28
CA PRO A 71 5.44 -4.55 6.24
C PRO A 71 4.18 -5.37 6.58
N SER A 72 4.38 -6.55 7.17
CA SER A 72 3.29 -7.32 7.76
C SER A 72 2.53 -6.48 8.80
N VAL A 73 1.22 -6.69 8.91
CA VAL A 73 0.36 -5.94 9.83
C VAL A 73 0.81 -6.13 11.28
N PHE A 74 1.26 -7.33 11.60
CA PHE A 74 1.77 -7.66 12.92
C PHE A 74 3.21 -8.19 12.84
N THR A 75 4.01 -7.82 13.84
CA THR A 75 5.37 -8.31 14.01
C THR A 75 5.56 -8.85 15.42
N ILE A 76 6.40 -9.87 15.55
CA ILE A 76 6.76 -10.41 16.86
C ILE A 76 8.07 -9.75 17.29
N HIS A 77 8.05 -9.14 18.48
CA HIS A 77 9.26 -8.57 19.04
C HIS A 77 10.28 -9.66 19.39
N ALA A 78 11.55 -9.37 19.13
CA ALA A 78 12.62 -10.23 19.57
C ALA A 78 12.84 -10.05 21.08
N TYR A 79 12.84 -11.15 21.81
CA TYR A 79 13.18 -11.19 23.24
C TYR A 79 14.04 -12.41 23.55
N ALA A 80 14.83 -12.32 24.61
CA ALA A 80 15.67 -13.43 25.02
C ALA A 80 14.82 -14.57 25.60
N LYS A 81 15.16 -15.81 25.21
CA LYS A 81 14.49 -17.00 25.79
C LYS A 81 14.91 -17.17 27.24
N SER A 82 13.95 -17.39 28.13
CA SER A 82 14.21 -17.78 29.52
C SER A 82 14.66 -19.24 29.58
N LYS A 83 15.79 -19.49 30.24
CA LYS A 83 16.30 -20.85 30.43
C LYS A 83 15.31 -21.71 31.21
N GLY A 84 14.99 -22.90 30.72
CA GLY A 84 14.09 -23.85 31.36
C GLY A 84 12.59 -23.55 31.24
N CYS A 85 12.19 -22.46 30.59
CA CYS A 85 10.79 -22.14 30.36
C CYS A 85 10.33 -22.64 28.98
N VAL A 86 9.48 -23.65 28.95
CA VAL A 86 8.92 -24.25 27.72
C VAL A 86 8.13 -23.21 26.90
N VAL A 87 7.37 -22.36 27.57
CA VAL A 87 6.60 -21.29 26.91
C VAL A 87 7.53 -20.29 26.22
N SER A 88 8.50 -19.77 26.95
CA SER A 88 9.49 -18.83 26.41
C SER A 88 10.27 -19.41 25.22
N GLY A 89 10.50 -20.74 25.22
CA GLY A 89 11.19 -21.43 24.15
C GLY A 89 10.41 -21.50 22.84
N ASN A 90 9.08 -21.59 22.90
CA ASN A 90 8.24 -21.95 21.76
C ASN A 90 7.22 -20.86 21.34
N ILE A 91 6.89 -19.92 22.21
CA ILE A 91 5.82 -18.93 21.97
C ILE A 91 6.02 -18.13 20.68
N LYS A 92 7.25 -17.80 20.35
CA LYS A 92 7.57 -17.02 19.13
C LYS A 92 7.22 -17.79 17.86
N GLU A 93 7.50 -19.09 17.83
CA GLU A 93 7.20 -19.97 16.70
C GLU A 93 5.69 -20.16 16.55
N VAL A 94 5.02 -20.53 17.64
CA VAL A 94 3.56 -20.68 17.67
C VAL A 94 2.83 -19.41 17.26
N MET A 95 3.22 -18.26 17.80
CA MET A 95 2.63 -16.99 17.41
C MET A 95 2.98 -16.59 15.98
N GLY A 96 4.16 -16.99 15.48
CA GLY A 96 4.54 -16.83 14.08
C GLY A 96 3.56 -17.52 13.14
N GLU A 97 3.20 -18.75 13.41
CA GLU A 97 2.20 -19.52 12.64
C GLU A 97 0.83 -18.85 12.65
N VAL A 98 0.36 -18.40 13.83
CA VAL A 98 -0.90 -17.67 13.99
C VAL A 98 -0.90 -16.39 13.16
N LEU A 99 0.19 -15.61 13.21
CA LEU A 99 0.30 -14.33 12.51
C LEU A 99 0.45 -14.48 10.99
N ILE A 100 1.06 -15.56 10.50
CA ILE A 100 1.05 -15.91 9.07
C ILE A 100 -0.39 -16.12 8.58
N GLY A 101 -1.20 -16.85 9.32
CA GLY A 101 -2.61 -17.04 9.01
C GLY A 101 -3.39 -15.72 8.99
N THR A 102 -3.18 -14.87 9.99
CA THR A 102 -3.80 -13.55 10.08
C THR A 102 -3.39 -12.64 8.92
N GLN A 103 -2.12 -12.63 8.56
CA GLN A 103 -1.60 -11.86 7.41
C GLN A 103 -2.27 -12.31 6.12
N SER A 104 -2.45 -13.61 5.92
CA SER A 104 -3.14 -14.16 4.74
C SER A 104 -4.60 -13.69 4.65
N VAL A 105 -5.30 -13.59 5.75
CA VAL A 105 -6.68 -13.06 5.79
C VAL A 105 -6.71 -11.59 5.37
N VAL A 106 -5.79 -10.77 5.90
CA VAL A 106 -5.66 -9.35 5.53
C VAL A 106 -5.37 -9.20 4.04
N GLU A 107 -4.42 -9.94 3.51
CA GLU A 107 -4.06 -9.88 2.08
C GLU A 107 -5.22 -10.31 1.17
N ASN A 108 -5.95 -11.34 1.56
CA ASN A 108 -7.13 -11.79 0.81
C ASN A 108 -8.27 -10.75 0.82
N ASP A 109 -8.46 -10.05 1.93
CA ASP A 109 -9.42 -8.95 1.99
C ASP A 109 -9.01 -7.78 1.09
N LEU A 110 -7.73 -7.39 1.13
CA LEU A 110 -7.19 -6.34 0.26
C LEU A 110 -7.31 -6.67 -1.24
N LYS A 111 -7.28 -7.94 -1.62
CA LYS A 111 -7.50 -8.38 -3.01
C LYS A 111 -8.93 -8.15 -3.50
N ARG A 112 -9.91 -8.12 -2.60
CA ARG A 112 -11.34 -7.95 -2.92
C ARG A 112 -11.74 -6.50 -3.16
N THR A 113 -10.97 -5.54 -2.66
CA THR A 113 -11.26 -4.11 -2.77
C THR A 113 -10.39 -3.48 -3.85
N THR A 114 -11.01 -2.85 -4.84
CA THR A 114 -10.31 -2.16 -5.91
C THR A 114 -10.09 -0.68 -5.60
N LEU A 115 -9.16 -0.06 -6.31
CA LEU A 115 -8.96 1.39 -6.26
C LEU A 115 -10.23 2.14 -6.70
N ALA A 116 -10.98 1.61 -7.66
CA ALA A 116 -12.26 2.16 -8.11
C ALA A 116 -13.30 2.17 -6.98
N ASP A 117 -13.35 1.12 -6.16
CA ASP A 117 -14.28 1.06 -5.01
C ASP A 117 -13.97 2.16 -3.99
N VAL A 118 -12.68 2.38 -3.70
CA VAL A 118 -12.23 3.45 -2.81
C VAL A 118 -12.63 4.82 -3.34
N VAL A 119 -12.36 5.10 -4.60
CA VAL A 119 -12.71 6.37 -5.26
C VAL A 119 -14.23 6.59 -5.27
N SER A 120 -15.00 5.54 -5.55
CA SER A 120 -16.47 5.61 -5.52
C SER A 120 -16.99 5.99 -4.12
N LYS A 121 -16.42 5.40 -3.07
CA LYS A 121 -16.77 5.75 -1.68
C LYS A 121 -16.41 7.20 -1.33
N ILE A 122 -15.26 7.70 -1.81
CA ILE A 122 -14.86 9.10 -1.63
C ILE A 122 -15.88 10.02 -2.31
N ARG A 123 -16.21 9.78 -3.57
CA ARG A 123 -17.18 10.59 -4.33
C ARG A 123 -18.56 10.65 -3.67
N LYS A 124 -19.02 9.53 -3.09
CA LYS A 124 -20.30 9.49 -2.36
C LYS A 124 -20.30 10.32 -1.08
N ARG A 125 -19.16 10.47 -0.41
CA ARG A 125 -19.01 11.26 0.84
C ARG A 125 -18.76 12.75 0.58
N SER A 126 -18.38 13.11 -0.62
CA SER A 126 -18.12 14.51 -1.03
C SER A 126 -19.35 15.21 -1.57
N ARG A 127 -20.48 14.54 -1.58
CA ARG A 127 -21.80 15.07 -1.91
C ARG A 127 -22.57 15.36 -0.64
#